data_c4c8af8ebc82d83479e74a3ab85f225b
#
_entry.id   c4c8af8ebc82d83479e74a3ab85f225b
#
_cell.length_a   1.000
_cell.length_b   1.000
_cell.length_c   1.000
_cell.angle_alpha   90.00
_cell.angle_beta   90.00
_cell.angle_gamma   90.00
#
_symmetry.space_group_name_H-M   'P 1'
#
loop_
_entity.id
_entity.type
_entity.pdbx_description
1 polymer ?
#
loop_
_entity_poly.entity_id
_entity_poly.type
_entity_poly.pdbx_seq_one_letter_code
_entity_poly.pdbx_strand_id
1 'polypeptide(L)'
;AIQAVQKKKAIAVLKANAYGCGAKEVSEVMVEAGVEMIAVSSLDEAIAMRNFGYKNELLILGHVDPINIPILIQNNISTTAYSFNWVLEAVKQNCKNLKIHLKIETGMNRIGFTNLEELKQAYDLLSEAGCLIEGIFTHFACAESNEEKTLNHFSLFKKAYESLNHSFKWIHTDNSYASVSFKDSLTNACRIGIGLYGYQDNIALKPALSLHSQIFYVKQVHKDETIGYGATYTAKEDIYVGTMPIGYADGFTRANQGRNVYIDGQLCEVVGRVCMDQTMIKLPSQIKEGSLVEIFGPHIPLEEMANDLNTIPYEIICLITSRVSRVYIKNNEVVKTENEYLDLSHHIR
;
A
#
# COMPACT_ATOMS: atom_id res chain seq x y z
N ALA A 1 -11.79 -2.14 -9.80
CA ALA A 1 -10.78 -1.09 -10.05
C ALA A 1 -10.14 -1.23 -11.45
N ILE A 2 -9.49 -2.35 -11.75
CA ILE A 2 -8.78 -2.53 -13.05
C ILE A 2 -9.70 -2.32 -14.26
N GLN A 3 -10.93 -2.79 -14.22
CA GLN A 3 -11.89 -2.63 -15.31
C GLN A 3 -12.41 -1.19 -15.47
N ALA A 4 -12.25 -0.36 -14.46
CA ALA A 4 -12.72 1.03 -14.45
C ALA A 4 -11.76 2.03 -15.12
N VAL A 5 -10.54 1.62 -15.47
CA VAL A 5 -9.49 2.49 -16.01
C VAL A 5 -9.61 2.76 -17.52
N GLN A 6 -10.76 3.04 -18.01
CA GLN A 6 -11.09 3.70 -19.28
C GLN A 6 -10.11 3.47 -20.46
N LYS A 7 -9.81 2.21 -20.82
CA LYS A 7 -8.90 1.82 -21.92
C LYS A 7 -7.39 2.06 -21.67
N LYS A 8 -6.98 2.57 -20.51
CA LYS A 8 -5.55 2.64 -20.13
C LYS A 8 -5.09 1.30 -19.57
N LYS A 9 -3.80 1.02 -19.70
CA LYS A 9 -3.17 -0.13 -19.03
C LYS A 9 -3.12 0.11 -17.52
N ALA A 10 -3.37 -0.92 -16.73
CA ALA A 10 -3.24 -0.84 -15.29
C ALA A 10 -1.83 -1.26 -14.85
N ILE A 11 -1.18 -0.40 -14.07
CA ILE A 11 0.03 -0.72 -13.31
C ILE A 11 -0.44 -0.97 -11.86
N ALA A 12 -0.36 -2.22 -11.40
CA ALA A 12 -0.74 -2.56 -10.04
C ALA A 12 0.37 -2.18 -9.04
N VAL A 13 0.04 -1.35 -8.05
CA VAL A 13 1.01 -0.91 -7.04
C VAL A 13 0.93 -1.81 -5.82
N LEU A 14 1.92 -2.69 -5.65
CA LEU A 14 1.99 -3.72 -4.61
C LEU A 14 3.10 -3.49 -3.58
N LYS A 15 3.56 -2.25 -3.42
CA LYS A 15 4.54 -1.87 -2.39
C LYS A 15 4.02 -2.14 -0.97
N ALA A 16 4.91 -2.17 0.02
CA ALA A 16 4.60 -2.44 1.43
C ALA A 16 3.84 -3.76 1.60
N ASN A 17 4.37 -4.84 1.01
CA ASN A 17 3.74 -6.17 1.01
C ASN A 17 2.28 -6.13 0.51
N ALA A 18 2.06 -5.48 -0.64
CA ALA A 18 0.73 -5.23 -1.21
C ALA A 18 -0.19 -4.51 -0.19
N TYR A 19 0.29 -3.42 0.42
CA TYR A 19 -0.43 -2.68 1.47
C TYR A 19 -0.81 -3.60 2.66
N GLY A 20 0.07 -4.52 3.03
CA GLY A 20 -0.15 -5.48 4.09
C GLY A 20 -0.98 -6.71 3.72
N CYS A 21 -1.49 -6.80 2.50
CA CYS A 21 -2.35 -7.89 2.04
C CYS A 21 -1.61 -9.17 1.60
N GLY A 22 -0.26 -9.14 1.50
CA GLY A 22 0.53 -10.24 0.96
C GLY A 22 0.85 -10.06 -0.53
N ALA A 23 2.10 -9.64 -0.84
CA ALA A 23 2.49 -9.28 -2.20
C ALA A 23 2.46 -10.45 -3.18
N LYS A 24 2.79 -11.66 -2.70
CA LYS A 24 2.78 -12.86 -3.52
C LYS A 24 1.38 -13.18 -4.02
N GLU A 25 0.43 -13.37 -3.13
CA GLU A 25 -0.95 -13.77 -3.43
C GLU A 25 -1.68 -12.70 -4.25
N VAL A 26 -1.49 -11.42 -3.86
CA VAL A 26 -2.07 -10.31 -4.63
C VAL A 26 -1.47 -10.24 -6.04
N SER A 27 -0.17 -10.53 -6.21
CA SER A 27 0.44 -10.54 -7.54
C SER A 27 -0.14 -11.62 -8.46
N GLU A 28 -0.43 -12.80 -7.93
CA GLU A 28 -1.08 -13.89 -8.68
C GLU A 28 -2.47 -13.45 -9.17
N VAL A 29 -3.26 -12.83 -8.30
CA VAL A 29 -4.58 -12.27 -8.67
C VAL A 29 -4.45 -11.16 -9.72
N MET A 30 -3.41 -10.31 -9.64
CA MET A 30 -3.18 -9.27 -10.64
C MET A 30 -2.82 -9.85 -12.02
N VAL A 31 -2.03 -10.92 -12.05
CA VAL A 31 -1.72 -11.66 -13.29
C VAL A 31 -2.98 -12.29 -13.89
N GLU A 32 -3.80 -12.96 -13.08
CA GLU A 32 -5.10 -13.49 -13.51
C GLU A 32 -6.02 -12.39 -14.08
N ALA A 33 -5.97 -11.18 -13.51
CA ALA A 33 -6.72 -10.02 -13.95
C ALA A 33 -6.15 -9.35 -15.21
N GLY A 34 -5.04 -9.84 -15.78
CA GLY A 34 -4.42 -9.32 -17.00
C GLY A 34 -3.58 -8.06 -16.80
N VAL A 35 -3.08 -7.80 -15.58
CA VAL A 35 -2.17 -6.67 -15.32
C VAL A 35 -0.81 -6.94 -15.95
N GLU A 36 -0.34 -6.01 -16.78
CA GLU A 36 0.93 -6.17 -17.51
C GLU A 36 2.15 -5.77 -16.65
N MET A 37 1.99 -4.82 -15.72
CA MET A 37 3.08 -4.29 -14.88
C MET A 37 2.68 -4.21 -13.42
N ILE A 38 3.58 -4.65 -12.55
CA ILE A 38 3.53 -4.38 -11.10
C ILE A 38 4.54 -3.28 -10.76
N ALA A 39 4.17 -2.39 -9.84
CA ALA A 39 5.07 -1.38 -9.30
C ALA A 39 5.24 -1.55 -7.78
N VAL A 40 6.49 -1.47 -7.34
CA VAL A 40 6.90 -1.58 -5.94
C VAL A 40 7.73 -0.36 -5.54
N SER A 41 8.16 -0.25 -4.29
CA SER A 41 8.87 0.92 -3.78
C SER A 41 10.38 0.76 -3.74
N SER A 42 10.89 -0.45 -3.51
CA SER A 42 12.31 -0.72 -3.25
C SER A 42 12.84 -1.90 -4.06
N LEU A 43 14.18 -2.01 -4.09
CA LEU A 43 14.86 -3.15 -4.72
C LEU A 43 14.52 -4.47 -4.03
N ASP A 44 14.45 -4.47 -2.69
CA ASP A 44 14.15 -5.69 -1.93
C ASP A 44 12.75 -6.22 -2.25
N GLU A 45 11.75 -5.33 -2.32
CA GLU A 45 10.41 -5.70 -2.76
C GLU A 45 10.40 -6.27 -4.19
N ALA A 46 11.17 -5.67 -5.10
CA ALA A 46 11.25 -6.14 -6.48
C ALA A 46 11.92 -7.52 -6.58
N ILE A 47 12.98 -7.76 -5.82
CA ILE A 47 13.64 -9.07 -5.74
C ILE A 47 12.70 -10.12 -5.12
N ALA A 48 11.97 -9.76 -4.06
CA ALA A 48 10.96 -10.64 -3.48
C ALA A 48 9.90 -11.03 -4.53
N MET A 49 9.40 -10.08 -5.33
CA MET A 49 8.47 -10.37 -6.43
C MET A 49 9.05 -11.35 -7.44
N ARG A 50 10.33 -11.21 -7.81
CA ARG A 50 11.01 -12.17 -8.71
C ARG A 50 11.16 -13.55 -8.08
N ASN A 51 11.48 -13.61 -6.79
CA ASN A 51 11.56 -14.87 -6.03
C ASN A 51 10.21 -15.55 -5.90
N PHE A 52 9.10 -14.81 -5.83
CA PHE A 52 7.74 -15.36 -5.89
C PHE A 52 7.34 -15.90 -7.27
N GLY A 53 8.18 -15.69 -8.30
CA GLY A 53 7.94 -16.17 -9.65
C GLY A 53 7.25 -15.18 -10.59
N TYR A 54 7.05 -13.92 -10.18
CA TYR A 54 6.50 -12.89 -11.06
C TYR A 54 7.47 -12.60 -12.21
N LYS A 55 7.02 -12.74 -13.47
CA LYS A 55 7.88 -12.65 -14.66
C LYS A 55 7.58 -11.44 -15.56
N ASN A 56 6.40 -10.80 -15.38
CA ASN A 56 5.99 -9.67 -16.21
C ASN A 56 6.78 -8.39 -15.84
N GLU A 57 6.38 -7.26 -16.43
CA GLU A 57 7.04 -5.97 -16.20
C GLU A 57 6.97 -5.55 -14.72
N LEU A 58 8.10 -5.14 -14.17
CA LEU A 58 8.24 -4.79 -12.76
C LEU A 58 8.99 -3.47 -12.63
N LEU A 59 8.36 -2.47 -12.01
CA LEU A 59 8.89 -1.12 -11.86
C LEU A 59 9.13 -0.77 -10.39
N ILE A 60 10.32 -0.25 -10.08
CA ILE A 60 10.60 0.37 -8.80
C ILE A 60 10.31 1.88 -8.90
N LEU A 61 9.35 2.35 -8.11
CA LEU A 61 8.93 3.78 -8.07
C LEU A 61 9.83 4.65 -7.19
N GLY A 62 10.55 4.05 -6.26
CA GLY A 62 11.42 4.72 -5.31
C GLY A 62 12.88 4.82 -5.79
N HIS A 63 13.74 5.25 -4.88
CA HIS A 63 15.18 5.30 -5.10
C HIS A 63 15.81 3.90 -5.13
N VAL A 64 16.71 3.68 -6.08
CA VAL A 64 17.67 2.57 -6.09
C VAL A 64 19.05 3.16 -6.24
N ASP A 65 19.97 2.77 -5.36
CA ASP A 65 21.38 3.17 -5.48
C ASP A 65 21.95 2.62 -6.80
N PRO A 66 22.60 3.45 -7.63
CA PRO A 66 23.18 3.05 -8.90
C PRO A 66 24.14 1.86 -8.83
N ILE A 67 24.78 1.60 -7.70
CA ILE A 67 25.63 0.41 -7.50
C ILE A 67 24.86 -0.91 -7.72
N ASN A 68 23.54 -0.90 -7.57
CA ASN A 68 22.68 -2.06 -7.74
C ASN A 68 22.17 -2.25 -9.19
N ILE A 69 22.61 -1.43 -10.14
CA ILE A 69 22.20 -1.53 -11.54
C ILE A 69 22.43 -2.94 -12.13
N PRO A 70 23.55 -3.63 -11.86
CA PRO A 70 23.73 -5.00 -12.34
C PRO A 70 22.61 -5.96 -11.88
N ILE A 71 22.13 -5.80 -10.64
CA ILE A 71 21.02 -6.61 -10.08
C ILE A 71 19.72 -6.31 -10.83
N LEU A 72 19.43 -5.04 -11.11
CA LEU A 72 18.26 -4.62 -11.88
C LEU A 72 18.23 -5.25 -13.27
N ILE A 73 19.35 -5.18 -13.98
CA ILE A 73 19.49 -5.73 -15.34
C ILE A 73 19.33 -7.24 -15.31
N GLN A 74 20.05 -7.93 -14.42
CA GLN A 74 19.99 -9.40 -14.28
C GLN A 74 18.57 -9.91 -14.01
N ASN A 75 17.79 -9.18 -13.24
CA ASN A 75 16.43 -9.56 -12.84
C ASN A 75 15.35 -8.94 -13.72
N ASN A 76 15.71 -8.24 -14.80
CA ASN A 76 14.76 -7.57 -15.70
C ASN A 76 13.79 -6.65 -14.94
N ILE A 77 14.34 -5.76 -14.09
CA ILE A 77 13.58 -4.82 -13.27
C ILE A 77 13.78 -3.40 -13.81
N SER A 78 12.68 -2.68 -14.05
CA SER A 78 12.70 -1.27 -14.41
C SER A 78 12.88 -0.39 -13.17
N THR A 79 13.63 0.69 -13.30
CA THR A 79 13.86 1.64 -12.19
C THR A 79 13.47 3.06 -12.59
N THR A 80 13.39 3.94 -11.59
CA THR A 80 13.06 5.35 -11.76
C THR A 80 14.34 6.18 -11.80
N ALA A 81 14.54 6.91 -12.90
CA ALA A 81 15.50 8.02 -12.95
C ALA A 81 14.78 9.32 -12.60
N TYR A 82 15.28 10.04 -11.61
CA TYR A 82 14.57 11.18 -11.00
C TYR A 82 15.43 12.44 -10.80
N SER A 83 16.75 12.35 -11.05
CA SER A 83 17.66 13.49 -10.96
C SER A 83 18.87 13.31 -11.86
N PHE A 84 19.47 14.42 -12.27
CA PHE A 84 20.68 14.40 -13.10
C PHE A 84 21.86 13.74 -12.39
N ASN A 85 22.03 13.97 -11.08
CA ASN A 85 23.07 13.32 -10.29
C ASN A 85 22.91 11.80 -10.26
N TRP A 86 21.67 11.29 -10.10
CA TRP A 86 21.42 9.85 -10.17
C TRP A 86 21.85 9.28 -11.54
N VAL A 87 21.55 10.02 -12.63
CA VAL A 87 21.92 9.61 -13.99
C VAL A 87 23.44 9.56 -14.16
N LEU A 88 24.16 10.57 -13.68
CA LEU A 88 25.63 10.59 -13.74
C LEU A 88 26.26 9.38 -13.03
N GLU A 89 25.73 8.99 -11.87
CA GLU A 89 26.21 7.81 -11.15
C GLU A 89 25.79 6.50 -11.85
N ALA A 90 24.59 6.45 -12.43
CA ALA A 90 24.11 5.29 -13.17
C ALA A 90 24.97 4.98 -14.41
N VAL A 91 25.36 6.00 -15.17
CA VAL A 91 26.21 5.82 -16.36
C VAL A 91 27.59 5.25 -16.01
N LYS A 92 28.12 5.53 -14.82
CA LYS A 92 29.38 4.94 -14.33
C LYS A 92 29.27 3.43 -14.06
N GLN A 93 28.07 2.87 -13.90
CA GLN A 93 27.82 1.47 -13.54
C GLN A 93 27.54 0.54 -14.73
N ASN A 94 27.90 0.93 -15.96
CA ASN A 94 27.56 0.15 -17.16
C ASN A 94 26.06 -0.19 -17.25
N CYS A 95 25.24 0.83 -17.38
CA CYS A 95 23.77 0.73 -17.39
C CYS A 95 23.17 0.29 -18.74
N LYS A 96 23.95 -0.30 -19.64
CA LYS A 96 23.45 -0.82 -20.92
C LYS A 96 22.34 -1.85 -20.68
N ASN A 97 21.22 -1.71 -21.38
CA ASN A 97 20.00 -2.50 -21.26
C ASN A 97 19.22 -2.30 -19.94
N LEU A 98 19.61 -1.35 -19.09
CA LEU A 98 18.80 -0.98 -17.93
C LEU A 98 17.48 -0.36 -18.41
N LYS A 99 16.37 -0.89 -17.93
CA LYS A 99 15.03 -0.33 -18.19
C LYS A 99 14.75 0.83 -17.25
N ILE A 100 14.33 1.97 -17.79
CA ILE A 100 14.17 3.21 -17.05
C ILE A 100 12.81 3.85 -17.31
N HIS A 101 12.21 4.39 -16.25
CA HIS A 101 11.12 5.36 -16.30
C HIS A 101 11.62 6.71 -15.76
N LEU A 102 11.51 7.75 -16.57
CA LEU A 102 11.85 9.13 -16.16
C LEU A 102 10.75 9.70 -15.27
N LYS A 103 11.11 10.18 -14.09
CA LYS A 103 10.15 10.81 -13.15
C LYS A 103 10.23 12.32 -13.26
N ILE A 104 9.10 12.94 -13.57
CA ILE A 104 8.96 14.40 -13.66
C ILE A 104 8.32 14.92 -12.36
N GLU A 105 8.89 15.96 -11.78
CA GLU A 105 8.31 16.66 -10.65
C GLU A 105 7.40 17.79 -11.16
N THR A 106 6.14 17.75 -10.73
CA THR A 106 5.12 18.68 -11.21
C THR A 106 4.35 19.40 -10.09
N GLY A 107 4.76 19.17 -8.82
CA GLY A 107 4.11 19.81 -7.67
C GLY A 107 3.93 18.90 -6.45
N MET A 108 4.35 17.62 -6.53
CA MET A 108 4.40 16.74 -5.35
C MET A 108 5.59 17.06 -4.44
N ASN A 109 6.67 17.66 -5.00
CA ASN A 109 7.90 18.07 -4.31
C ASN A 109 8.56 16.94 -3.50
N ARG A 110 8.63 15.74 -4.10
CA ARG A 110 9.23 14.57 -3.47
C ARG A 110 10.47 14.07 -4.19
N ILE A 111 10.36 13.69 -5.44
CA ILE A 111 11.46 13.33 -6.35
C ILE A 111 11.03 13.62 -7.79
N GLY A 112 12.00 13.86 -8.68
CA GLY A 112 11.75 14.02 -10.13
C GLY A 112 12.48 15.22 -10.71
N PHE A 113 12.65 15.22 -12.03
CA PHE A 113 13.23 16.34 -12.76
C PHE A 113 12.31 17.54 -12.73
N THR A 114 12.83 18.69 -12.35
CA THR A 114 12.14 20.00 -12.34
C THR A 114 12.58 20.91 -13.48
N ASN A 115 13.74 20.65 -14.05
CA ASN A 115 14.37 21.45 -15.11
C ASN A 115 14.37 20.68 -16.42
N LEU A 116 13.85 21.28 -17.49
CA LEU A 116 13.73 20.64 -18.81
C LEU A 116 15.09 20.42 -19.49
N GLU A 117 16.06 21.30 -19.27
CA GLU A 117 17.41 21.12 -19.82
C GLU A 117 18.14 19.96 -19.16
N GLU A 118 18.05 19.85 -17.82
CA GLU A 118 18.59 18.70 -17.09
C GLU A 118 17.91 17.39 -17.50
N LEU A 119 16.59 17.41 -17.69
CA LEU A 119 15.82 16.26 -18.16
C LEU A 119 16.32 15.80 -19.54
N LYS A 120 16.54 16.72 -20.48
CA LYS A 120 17.02 16.43 -21.81
C LYS A 120 18.44 15.87 -21.77
N GLN A 121 19.35 16.50 -21.03
CA GLN A 121 20.71 16.01 -20.84
C GLN A 121 20.73 14.60 -20.23
N ALA A 122 19.87 14.36 -19.22
CA ALA A 122 19.72 13.05 -18.61
C ALA A 122 19.22 11.99 -19.60
N TYR A 123 18.25 12.36 -20.44
CA TYR A 123 17.73 11.49 -21.49
C TYR A 123 18.82 11.13 -22.50
N ASP A 124 19.56 12.12 -22.98
CA ASP A 124 20.64 11.93 -23.99
C ASP A 124 21.73 11.03 -23.41
N LEU A 125 22.23 11.29 -22.18
CA LEU A 125 23.26 10.48 -21.51
C LEU A 125 22.82 9.02 -21.31
N LEU A 126 21.57 8.78 -20.89
CA LEU A 126 21.05 7.43 -20.69
C LEU A 126 20.88 6.70 -22.03
N SER A 127 20.47 7.41 -23.08
CA SER A 127 20.33 6.86 -24.43
C SER A 127 21.68 6.47 -25.01
N GLU A 128 22.72 7.34 -24.89
CA GLU A 128 24.10 7.09 -25.32
C GLU A 128 24.72 5.92 -24.55
N ALA A 129 24.41 5.77 -23.26
CA ALA A 129 24.83 4.65 -22.43
C ALA A 129 24.10 3.32 -22.75
N GLY A 130 23.14 3.34 -23.68
CA GLY A 130 22.39 2.15 -24.13
C GLY A 130 21.31 1.68 -23.17
N CYS A 131 20.77 2.56 -22.33
CA CYS A 131 19.63 2.29 -21.48
C CYS A 131 18.34 2.19 -22.32
N LEU A 132 17.39 1.42 -21.84
CA LEU A 132 16.03 1.29 -22.42
C LEU A 132 15.09 2.24 -21.69
N ILE A 133 14.90 3.44 -22.21
CA ILE A 133 14.04 4.46 -21.60
C ILE A 133 12.60 4.16 -22.02
N GLU A 134 11.92 3.28 -21.27
CA GLU A 134 10.60 2.73 -21.62
C GLU A 134 9.44 3.60 -21.13
N GLY A 135 9.67 4.44 -20.13
CA GLY A 135 8.57 5.17 -19.51
C GLY A 135 8.88 6.59 -19.07
N ILE A 136 7.81 7.37 -18.92
CA ILE A 136 7.84 8.70 -18.33
C ILE A 136 6.61 8.89 -17.45
N PHE A 137 6.77 9.50 -16.27
CA PHE A 137 5.64 9.67 -15.35
C PHE A 137 5.78 10.84 -14.39
N THR A 138 4.64 11.25 -13.85
CA THR A 138 4.55 12.11 -12.68
C THR A 138 3.59 11.52 -11.64
N HIS A 139 3.38 12.22 -10.53
CA HIS A 139 2.39 11.86 -9.51
C HIS A 139 1.63 13.10 -9.07
N PHE A 140 0.31 13.07 -9.23
CA PHE A 140 -0.56 14.14 -8.79
C PHE A 140 -0.63 14.19 -7.27
N ALA A 141 -0.46 15.38 -6.70
CA ALA A 141 -0.45 15.57 -5.25
C ALA A 141 -1.85 15.63 -4.64
N CYS A 142 -2.86 16.01 -5.43
CA CYS A 142 -4.20 16.35 -4.94
C CYS A 142 -5.31 16.03 -5.96
N ALA A 143 -5.21 14.89 -6.64
CA ALA A 143 -6.20 14.51 -7.66
C ALA A 143 -7.63 14.36 -7.10
N GLU A 144 -7.74 14.01 -5.82
CA GLU A 144 -8.99 13.84 -5.09
C GLU A 144 -9.61 15.14 -4.58
N SER A 145 -8.82 16.21 -4.46
CA SER A 145 -9.23 17.41 -3.71
C SER A 145 -9.10 18.73 -4.46
N ASN A 146 -8.33 18.77 -5.57
CA ASN A 146 -8.08 20.02 -6.30
C ASN A 146 -7.84 19.76 -7.79
N GLU A 147 -8.89 19.93 -8.59
CA GLU A 147 -8.85 19.71 -10.03
C GLU A 147 -7.92 20.71 -10.75
N GLU A 148 -7.96 22.01 -10.39
CA GLU A 148 -7.12 23.05 -11.00
C GLU A 148 -5.62 22.74 -10.83
N LYS A 149 -5.20 22.39 -9.61
CA LYS A 149 -3.82 21.98 -9.36
C LYS A 149 -3.47 20.71 -10.15
N THR A 150 -4.37 19.75 -10.25
CA THR A 150 -4.15 18.52 -11.00
C THR A 150 -3.96 18.81 -12.50
N LEU A 151 -4.76 19.70 -13.08
CA LEU A 151 -4.60 20.16 -14.47
C LEU A 151 -3.28 20.90 -14.68
N ASN A 152 -2.84 21.73 -13.71
CA ASN A 152 -1.54 22.39 -13.78
C ASN A 152 -0.38 21.37 -13.73
N HIS A 153 -0.44 20.37 -12.82
CA HIS A 153 0.54 19.28 -12.77
C HIS A 153 0.62 18.52 -14.10
N PHE A 154 -0.53 18.26 -14.70
CA PHE A 154 -0.58 17.58 -16.01
C PHE A 154 0.02 18.47 -17.12
N SER A 155 -0.26 19.77 -17.12
CA SER A 155 0.32 20.72 -18.08
C SER A 155 1.84 20.76 -18.02
N LEU A 156 2.42 20.77 -16.79
CA LEU A 156 3.87 20.70 -16.59
C LEU A 156 4.45 19.37 -17.07
N PHE A 157 3.78 18.26 -16.78
CA PHE A 157 4.16 16.94 -17.28
C PHE A 157 4.15 16.87 -18.80
N LYS A 158 3.09 17.40 -19.44
CA LYS A 158 2.97 17.44 -20.89
C LYS A 158 4.11 18.22 -21.55
N LYS A 159 4.49 19.39 -20.99
CA LYS A 159 5.65 20.16 -21.47
C LYS A 159 6.95 19.37 -21.39
N ALA A 160 7.16 18.64 -20.28
CA ALA A 160 8.34 17.79 -20.10
C ALA A 160 8.35 16.62 -21.11
N TYR A 161 7.22 15.96 -21.30
CA TYR A 161 7.08 14.91 -22.33
C TYR A 161 7.39 15.43 -23.74
N GLU A 162 6.79 16.54 -24.15
CA GLU A 162 6.94 17.13 -25.47
C GLU A 162 8.40 17.60 -25.71
N SER A 163 9.13 18.04 -24.66
CA SER A 163 10.53 18.48 -24.78
C SER A 163 11.50 17.38 -25.21
N LEU A 164 11.16 16.13 -24.95
CA LEU A 164 12.03 14.97 -25.26
C LEU A 164 11.84 14.44 -26.69
N ASN A 165 10.77 14.80 -27.37
CA ASN A 165 10.42 14.35 -28.74
C ASN A 165 10.62 12.81 -28.90
N HIS A 166 10.17 12.03 -27.92
CA HIS A 166 10.31 10.57 -27.86
C HIS A 166 8.97 9.90 -27.58
N SER A 167 8.76 8.73 -28.16
CA SER A 167 7.58 7.90 -27.93
C SER A 167 7.89 6.86 -26.86
N PHE A 168 7.25 6.97 -25.70
CA PHE A 168 7.42 6.04 -24.59
C PHE A 168 6.38 4.91 -24.63
N LYS A 169 6.82 3.70 -24.28
CA LYS A 169 5.94 2.53 -24.09
C LYS A 169 4.94 2.75 -22.94
N TRP A 170 5.37 3.47 -21.89
CA TRP A 170 4.61 3.75 -20.68
C TRP A 170 4.56 5.25 -20.38
N ILE A 171 3.39 5.84 -20.46
CA ILE A 171 3.16 7.25 -20.09
C ILE A 171 2.09 7.25 -19.01
N HIS A 172 2.47 7.56 -17.76
CA HIS A 172 1.57 7.38 -16.64
C HIS A 172 1.61 8.51 -15.61
N THR A 173 0.47 9.16 -15.39
CA THR A 173 0.31 10.26 -14.41
C THR A 173 -0.62 9.85 -13.27
N ASP A 174 -1.67 9.10 -13.59
CA ASP A 174 -2.83 8.88 -12.75
C ASP A 174 -2.52 7.93 -11.58
N ASN A 175 -2.92 8.35 -10.39
CA ASN A 175 -3.05 7.48 -9.21
C ASN A 175 -4.44 6.80 -9.22
N SER A 176 -4.79 6.09 -8.17
CA SER A 176 -6.09 5.40 -8.07
C SER A 176 -7.27 6.35 -8.33
N TYR A 177 -7.30 7.53 -7.71
CA TYR A 177 -8.39 8.49 -7.86
C TYR A 177 -8.46 9.03 -9.31
N ALA A 178 -7.34 9.55 -9.82
CA ALA A 178 -7.26 10.10 -11.17
C ALA A 178 -7.57 9.07 -12.25
N SER A 179 -7.27 7.78 -12.03
CA SER A 179 -7.53 6.71 -13.01
C SER A 179 -9.00 6.59 -13.43
N VAL A 180 -9.93 7.08 -12.63
CA VAL A 180 -11.37 7.07 -12.87
C VAL A 180 -11.89 8.45 -13.28
N SER A 181 -11.40 9.51 -12.64
CA SER A 181 -11.93 10.88 -12.79
C SER A 181 -11.20 11.72 -13.82
N PHE A 182 -9.87 11.53 -13.98
CA PHE A 182 -9.07 12.35 -14.88
C PHE A 182 -9.05 11.80 -16.30
N LYS A 183 -9.36 12.65 -17.28
CA LYS A 183 -9.42 12.27 -18.70
C LYS A 183 -8.38 13.04 -19.49
N ASP A 184 -7.51 12.30 -20.17
CA ASP A 184 -6.54 12.84 -21.12
C ASP A 184 -6.33 11.86 -22.28
N SER A 185 -5.70 12.33 -23.35
CA SER A 185 -5.37 11.53 -24.55
C SER A 185 -3.88 11.22 -24.66
N LEU A 186 -3.05 11.69 -23.71
CA LEU A 186 -1.61 11.53 -23.76
C LEU A 186 -1.17 10.25 -23.04
N THR A 187 -1.72 10.01 -21.84
CA THR A 187 -1.30 8.88 -21.01
C THR A 187 -1.93 7.57 -21.45
N ASN A 188 -1.17 6.49 -21.41
CA ASN A 188 -1.58 5.16 -21.81
C ASN A 188 -1.66 4.16 -20.65
N ALA A 189 -1.25 4.57 -19.45
CA ALA A 189 -1.27 3.74 -18.26
C ALA A 189 -1.63 4.54 -17.00
N CYS A 190 -2.13 3.86 -15.98
CA CYS A 190 -2.44 4.40 -14.65
C CYS A 190 -1.92 3.49 -13.54
N ARG A 191 -1.51 4.09 -12.41
CA ARG A 191 -1.00 3.37 -11.24
C ARG A 191 -2.10 3.23 -10.20
N ILE A 192 -2.64 2.03 -10.05
CA ILE A 192 -3.68 1.74 -9.09
C ILE A 192 -3.03 1.15 -7.84
N GLY A 193 -3.21 1.81 -6.71
CA GLY A 193 -2.78 1.36 -5.39
C GLY A 193 -4.00 1.00 -4.54
N ILE A 194 -4.44 1.93 -3.69
CA ILE A 194 -5.51 1.70 -2.73
C ILE A 194 -6.83 1.24 -3.37
N GLY A 195 -7.11 1.67 -4.59
CA GLY A 195 -8.29 1.21 -5.35
C GLY A 195 -8.30 -0.29 -5.64
N LEU A 196 -7.14 -0.98 -5.65
CA LEU A 196 -7.08 -2.44 -5.80
C LEU A 196 -7.70 -3.16 -4.59
N TYR A 197 -7.59 -2.53 -3.42
CA TYR A 197 -8.05 -3.09 -2.14
C TYR A 197 -9.46 -2.64 -1.76
N GLY A 198 -10.11 -1.85 -2.63
CA GLY A 198 -11.51 -1.46 -2.45
C GLY A 198 -11.76 -0.17 -1.68
N TYR A 199 -10.71 0.61 -1.38
CA TYR A 199 -10.78 1.84 -0.60
C TYR A 199 -10.55 3.08 -1.46
N GLN A 200 -11.56 3.43 -2.26
CA GLN A 200 -11.56 4.61 -3.13
C GLN A 200 -13.00 5.12 -3.24
N ASP A 201 -13.22 6.39 -2.98
CA ASP A 201 -14.55 7.00 -2.79
C ASP A 201 -15.24 7.44 -4.09
N ASN A 202 -14.49 7.71 -5.16
CA ASN A 202 -15.07 8.18 -6.43
C ASN A 202 -15.59 7.05 -7.36
N ILE A 203 -15.60 5.82 -6.85
CA ILE A 203 -16.15 4.64 -7.53
C ILE A 203 -16.61 3.60 -6.51
N ALA A 204 -17.75 2.96 -6.77
CA ALA A 204 -18.24 1.89 -5.92
C ALA A 204 -17.36 0.64 -6.03
N LEU A 205 -16.57 0.37 -5.01
CA LEU A 205 -15.73 -0.81 -4.85
C LEU A 205 -16.13 -1.59 -3.61
N LYS A 206 -15.76 -2.87 -3.56
CA LYS A 206 -15.92 -3.69 -2.37
C LYS A 206 -14.56 -3.76 -1.66
N PRO A 207 -14.51 -3.46 -0.34
CA PRO A 207 -13.31 -3.70 0.45
C PRO A 207 -12.85 -5.16 0.34
N ALA A 208 -11.55 -5.35 0.10
CA ALA A 208 -10.94 -6.66 -0.07
C ALA A 208 -10.32 -7.20 1.23
N LEU A 209 -10.33 -6.40 2.30
CA LEU A 209 -9.65 -6.71 3.55
C LEU A 209 -10.57 -6.43 4.74
N SER A 210 -10.51 -7.31 5.72
CA SER A 210 -11.05 -7.10 7.07
C SER A 210 -10.06 -7.62 8.11
N LEU A 211 -10.05 -7.04 9.30
CA LEU A 211 -9.21 -7.47 10.42
C LEU A 211 -10.07 -8.01 11.55
N HIS A 212 -9.78 -9.23 11.95
CA HIS A 212 -10.49 -9.92 13.01
C HIS A 212 -9.55 -10.41 14.11
N SER A 213 -10.11 -10.53 15.30
CA SER A 213 -9.50 -11.16 16.46
C SER A 213 -10.54 -12.03 17.16
N GLN A 214 -10.24 -12.50 18.37
CA GLN A 214 -11.13 -13.38 19.14
C GLN A 214 -11.01 -13.05 20.63
N ILE A 215 -12.11 -13.10 21.37
CA ILE A 215 -12.04 -13.03 22.84
C ILE A 215 -11.51 -14.35 23.37
N PHE A 216 -10.40 -14.36 24.08
CA PHE A 216 -9.83 -15.56 24.66
C PHE A 216 -9.99 -15.63 26.20
N TYR A 217 -10.35 -14.53 26.84
CA TYR A 217 -10.56 -14.47 28.29
C TYR A 217 -11.62 -13.45 28.63
N VAL A 218 -12.53 -13.81 29.55
CA VAL A 218 -13.59 -12.93 30.05
C VAL A 218 -13.56 -12.92 31.58
N LYS A 219 -13.61 -11.73 32.18
CA LYS A 219 -13.75 -11.56 33.64
C LYS A 219 -14.67 -10.42 34.00
N GLN A 220 -15.18 -10.46 35.22
CA GLN A 220 -15.84 -9.32 35.85
C GLN A 220 -14.76 -8.37 36.42
N VAL A 221 -15.00 -7.08 36.26
CA VAL A 221 -14.23 -5.99 36.88
C VAL A 221 -15.22 -5.18 37.66
N HIS A 222 -14.97 -5.01 38.98
CA HIS A 222 -15.86 -4.31 39.85
C HIS A 222 -15.74 -2.80 39.75
N LYS A 223 -16.77 -2.12 40.18
CA LYS A 223 -16.75 -0.66 40.29
C LYS A 223 -15.51 -0.19 41.04
N ASP A 224 -14.93 0.92 40.57
CA ASP A 224 -13.74 1.57 41.09
C ASP A 224 -12.43 0.79 40.83
N GLU A 225 -12.46 -0.42 40.26
CA GLU A 225 -11.25 -1.10 39.76
C GLU A 225 -10.75 -0.48 38.48
N THR A 226 -9.43 -0.59 38.25
CA THR A 226 -8.76 0.01 37.09
C THR A 226 -8.31 -1.04 36.09
N ILE A 227 -8.20 -0.63 34.79
CA ILE A 227 -7.84 -1.50 33.68
C ILE A 227 -6.59 -0.98 32.96
N GLY A 228 -5.64 -1.89 32.69
CA GLY A 228 -4.49 -1.69 31.83
C GLY A 228 -3.38 -0.84 32.43
N TYR A 229 -2.34 -0.62 31.62
CA TYR A 229 -1.16 0.14 32.03
C TYR A 229 -1.49 1.59 32.40
N GLY A 230 -0.98 2.01 33.56
CA GLY A 230 -1.18 3.38 34.06
C GLY A 230 -2.58 3.64 34.60
N ALA A 231 -3.40 2.57 34.79
CA ALA A 231 -4.75 2.66 35.36
C ALA A 231 -5.62 3.75 34.68
N THR A 232 -5.52 3.86 33.35
CA THR A 232 -6.16 4.95 32.57
C THR A 232 -7.66 4.82 32.40
N TYR A 233 -8.21 3.65 32.72
CA TYR A 233 -9.65 3.40 32.76
C TYR A 233 -10.04 2.95 34.16
N THR A 234 -11.08 3.55 34.73
CA THR A 234 -11.68 3.15 36.00
C THR A 234 -13.13 2.73 35.73
N ALA A 235 -13.50 1.55 36.17
CA ALA A 235 -14.85 1.04 36.02
C ALA A 235 -15.85 1.87 36.88
N LYS A 236 -16.83 2.49 36.25
CA LYS A 236 -17.88 3.29 36.95
C LYS A 236 -18.97 2.45 37.57
N GLU A 237 -19.07 1.21 37.18
CA GLU A 237 -20.00 0.17 37.60
C GLU A 237 -19.36 -1.20 37.44
N ASP A 238 -19.96 -2.27 37.92
CA ASP A 238 -19.53 -3.63 37.64
C ASP A 238 -19.69 -3.91 36.14
N ILE A 239 -18.62 -4.33 35.46
CA ILE A 239 -18.60 -4.60 34.02
C ILE A 239 -17.96 -5.94 33.72
N TYR A 240 -18.28 -6.52 32.58
CA TYR A 240 -17.51 -7.60 32.00
C TYR A 240 -16.43 -7.02 31.08
N VAL A 241 -15.23 -7.61 31.16
CA VAL A 241 -14.08 -7.24 30.32
C VAL A 241 -13.59 -8.47 29.60
N GLY A 242 -13.59 -8.39 28.26
CA GLY A 242 -12.97 -9.37 27.38
C GLY A 242 -11.53 -8.98 27.02
N THR A 243 -10.66 -9.96 26.84
CA THR A 243 -9.30 -9.75 26.33
C THR A 243 -9.14 -10.44 24.99
N MET A 244 -8.59 -9.72 23.99
CA MET A 244 -8.25 -10.26 22.68
C MET A 244 -6.74 -10.25 22.47
N PRO A 245 -6.15 -11.26 21.75
CA PRO A 245 -4.72 -11.42 21.54
C PRO A 245 -4.24 -10.59 20.34
N ILE A 246 -4.46 -9.28 20.40
CA ILE A 246 -3.93 -8.31 19.43
C ILE A 246 -3.53 -7.03 20.16
N GLY A 247 -2.41 -6.45 19.77
CA GLY A 247 -1.89 -5.24 20.35
C GLY A 247 -1.04 -4.43 19.36
N TYR A 248 -0.25 -3.48 19.89
CA TYR A 248 0.49 -2.59 18.99
C TYR A 248 1.63 -3.29 18.23
N ALA A 249 2.11 -4.44 18.67
CA ALA A 249 3.09 -5.24 17.93
C ALA A 249 2.48 -5.94 16.68
N ASP A 250 1.15 -6.00 16.61
CA ASP A 250 0.41 -6.54 15.49
C ASP A 250 -0.05 -5.43 14.51
N GLY A 251 0.14 -4.16 14.89
CA GLY A 251 -0.33 -2.98 14.16
C GLY A 251 -1.57 -2.31 14.76
N PHE A 252 -2.17 -2.88 15.82
CA PHE A 252 -3.28 -2.28 16.54
C PHE A 252 -2.77 -1.25 17.54
N THR A 253 -2.60 -0.01 17.10
CA THR A 253 -1.89 1.05 17.83
C THR A 253 -2.57 1.47 19.11
N ARG A 254 -1.84 2.15 20.02
CA ARG A 254 -2.35 2.67 21.28
C ARG A 254 -3.43 3.75 21.13
N ALA A 255 -3.51 4.39 19.97
CA ALA A 255 -4.55 5.36 19.64
C ALA A 255 -5.94 4.73 19.54
N ASN A 256 -6.05 3.40 19.49
CA ASN A 256 -7.32 2.67 19.50
C ASN A 256 -8.01 2.63 20.87
N GLN A 257 -7.38 3.12 21.95
CA GLN A 257 -8.07 3.24 23.26
C GLN A 257 -9.31 4.14 23.11
N GLY A 258 -10.46 3.68 23.63
CA GLY A 258 -11.74 4.38 23.58
C GLY A 258 -12.52 4.17 22.28
N ARG A 259 -11.90 3.53 21.24
CA ARG A 259 -12.63 3.16 20.03
C ARG A 259 -13.46 1.91 20.24
N ASN A 260 -14.41 1.69 19.33
CA ASN A 260 -15.23 0.49 19.34
C ASN A 260 -14.64 -0.60 18.41
N VAL A 261 -14.90 -1.85 18.78
CA VAL A 261 -14.82 -3.06 17.95
C VAL A 261 -16.22 -3.68 17.90
N TYR A 262 -16.49 -4.54 16.93
CA TYR A 262 -17.82 -5.17 16.78
C TYR A 262 -17.76 -6.65 17.20
N ILE A 263 -18.67 -7.05 18.09
CA ILE A 263 -18.77 -8.42 18.65
C ILE A 263 -20.24 -8.80 18.76
N ASP A 264 -20.63 -9.92 18.16
CA ASP A 264 -21.97 -10.52 18.31
C ASP A 264 -23.14 -9.50 18.16
N GLY A 265 -23.05 -8.61 17.16
CA GLY A 265 -24.12 -7.64 16.88
C GLY A 265 -24.00 -6.31 17.63
N GLN A 266 -22.94 -6.07 18.39
CA GLN A 266 -22.81 -4.92 19.28
C GLN A 266 -21.43 -4.24 19.12
N LEU A 267 -21.43 -2.91 19.31
CA LEU A 267 -20.19 -2.14 19.43
C LEU A 267 -19.68 -2.20 20.87
N CYS A 268 -18.42 -2.56 21.04
CA CYS A 268 -17.76 -2.78 22.32
C CYS A 268 -16.52 -1.88 22.43
N GLU A 269 -16.43 -1.09 23.49
CA GLU A 269 -15.36 -0.12 23.70
C GLU A 269 -14.03 -0.78 24.08
N VAL A 270 -12.93 -0.35 23.49
CA VAL A 270 -11.56 -0.67 23.91
C VAL A 270 -11.23 0.12 25.17
N VAL A 271 -11.06 -0.58 26.30
CA VAL A 271 -10.87 0.03 27.62
C VAL A 271 -9.45 -0.13 28.15
N GLY A 272 -8.92 0.93 28.73
CA GLY A 272 -7.53 0.99 29.13
C GLY A 272 -6.57 1.06 27.93
N ARG A 273 -5.27 1.10 28.20
CA ARG A 273 -4.26 1.21 27.15
C ARG A 273 -4.09 -0.11 26.40
N VAL A 274 -4.08 -0.05 25.07
CA VAL A 274 -3.66 -1.18 24.24
C VAL A 274 -2.24 -1.61 24.65
N CYS A 275 -2.06 -2.89 24.92
CA CYS A 275 -0.79 -3.49 25.29
C CYS A 275 0.01 -3.93 24.05
N MET A 276 1.20 -4.51 24.25
CA MET A 276 1.99 -5.01 23.12
C MET A 276 1.27 -6.10 22.32
N ASP A 277 0.68 -7.06 23.03
CA ASP A 277 0.13 -8.30 22.48
C ASP A 277 -1.34 -8.54 22.82
N GLN A 278 -1.96 -7.65 23.59
CA GLN A 278 -3.32 -7.85 24.12
C GLN A 278 -4.06 -6.52 24.23
N THR A 279 -5.38 -6.61 24.10
CA THR A 279 -6.28 -5.45 24.25
C THR A 279 -7.51 -5.86 25.05
N MET A 280 -7.95 -4.98 25.95
CA MET A 280 -9.12 -5.17 26.79
C MET A 280 -10.33 -4.43 26.20
N ILE A 281 -11.50 -5.07 26.28
CA ILE A 281 -12.76 -4.58 25.70
C ILE A 281 -13.83 -4.63 26.77
N LYS A 282 -14.58 -3.53 26.97
CA LYS A 282 -15.77 -3.52 27.79
C LYS A 282 -16.90 -4.28 27.05
N LEU A 283 -17.39 -5.32 27.66
CA LEU A 283 -18.47 -6.14 27.11
C LEU A 283 -19.82 -5.68 27.65
N PRO A 284 -20.85 -5.50 26.82
CA PRO A 284 -22.17 -5.04 27.26
C PRO A 284 -22.96 -6.13 28.00
N SER A 285 -22.61 -7.41 27.84
CA SER A 285 -23.20 -8.58 28.47
C SER A 285 -22.14 -9.69 28.53
N GLN A 286 -22.52 -10.84 29.09
CA GLN A 286 -21.65 -12.01 29.12
C GLN A 286 -21.46 -12.58 27.70
N ILE A 287 -20.45 -12.07 27.01
CA ILE A 287 -19.97 -12.61 25.74
C ILE A 287 -19.05 -13.79 26.06
N LYS A 288 -19.12 -14.84 25.25
CA LYS A 288 -18.34 -16.06 25.50
C LYS A 288 -16.90 -15.91 25.00
N GLU A 289 -15.99 -16.58 25.68
CA GLU A 289 -14.68 -16.86 25.11
C GLU A 289 -14.85 -17.61 23.79
N GLY A 290 -14.07 -17.24 22.79
CA GLY A 290 -14.21 -17.73 21.42
C GLY A 290 -15.03 -16.81 20.50
N SER A 291 -15.75 -15.79 21.02
CA SER A 291 -16.48 -14.83 20.18
C SER A 291 -15.55 -14.06 19.26
N LEU A 292 -15.93 -13.96 17.98
CA LEU A 292 -15.19 -13.22 16.96
C LEU A 292 -15.29 -11.72 17.20
N VAL A 293 -14.17 -11.04 17.07
CA VAL A 293 -14.06 -9.59 17.15
C VAL A 293 -13.72 -9.04 15.77
N GLU A 294 -14.58 -8.21 15.19
CA GLU A 294 -14.25 -7.43 14.00
C GLU A 294 -13.65 -6.09 14.44
N ILE A 295 -12.43 -5.83 14.02
CA ILE A 295 -11.70 -4.59 14.30
C ILE A 295 -12.00 -3.54 13.22
N PHE A 296 -11.97 -3.97 11.97
CA PHE A 296 -12.55 -3.29 10.82
C PHE A 296 -13.01 -4.32 9.79
N GLY A 297 -14.04 -3.98 9.06
CA GLY A 297 -14.68 -4.88 8.10
C GLY A 297 -16.07 -4.38 7.68
N PRO A 298 -17.02 -5.27 7.44
CA PRO A 298 -18.36 -4.91 7.01
C PRO A 298 -19.17 -4.06 8.00
N HIS A 299 -18.92 -4.20 9.33
CA HIS A 299 -19.67 -3.49 10.37
C HIS A 299 -18.94 -2.26 10.91
N ILE A 300 -17.62 -2.23 10.79
CA ILE A 300 -16.78 -1.07 11.11
C ILE A 300 -15.94 -0.75 9.87
N PRO A 301 -16.39 0.17 9.00
CA PRO A 301 -15.63 0.58 7.83
C PRO A 301 -14.23 1.08 8.18
N LEU A 302 -13.23 0.71 7.37
CA LEU A 302 -11.85 1.13 7.58
C LEU A 302 -11.71 2.66 7.53
N GLU A 303 -12.52 3.33 6.73
CA GLU A 303 -12.58 4.79 6.62
C GLU A 303 -13.03 5.44 7.93
N GLU A 304 -14.01 4.84 8.64
CA GLU A 304 -14.44 5.27 9.96
C GLU A 304 -13.30 5.13 10.97
N MET A 305 -12.64 3.97 10.98
CA MET A 305 -11.44 3.76 11.81
C MET A 305 -10.35 4.79 11.50
N ALA A 306 -10.11 5.12 10.23
CA ALA A 306 -9.11 6.09 9.82
C ALA A 306 -9.46 7.50 10.32
N ASN A 307 -10.72 7.91 10.21
CA ASN A 307 -11.19 9.20 10.70
C ASN A 307 -11.03 9.33 12.22
N ASP A 308 -11.42 8.30 12.98
CA ASP A 308 -11.28 8.27 14.45
C ASP A 308 -9.81 8.39 14.89
N LEU A 309 -8.90 7.79 14.13
CA LEU A 309 -7.46 7.82 14.40
C LEU A 309 -6.75 9.04 13.79
N ASN A 310 -7.51 9.93 13.13
CA ASN A 310 -6.98 11.10 12.41
C ASN A 310 -5.88 10.73 11.40
N THR A 311 -6.15 9.70 10.60
CA THR A 311 -5.25 9.19 9.56
C THR A 311 -6.04 8.74 8.32
N ILE A 312 -5.42 7.94 7.47
CA ILE A 312 -6.00 7.45 6.20
C ILE A 312 -6.00 5.91 6.16
N PRO A 313 -6.91 5.27 5.40
CA PRO A 313 -6.96 3.82 5.23
C PRO A 313 -5.63 3.17 4.87
N TYR A 314 -4.82 3.84 4.03
CA TYR A 314 -3.48 3.39 3.63
C TYR A 314 -2.57 3.08 4.83
N GLU A 315 -2.51 3.98 5.81
CA GLU A 315 -1.64 3.82 6.97
C GLU A 315 -2.08 2.63 7.81
N ILE A 316 -3.37 2.51 8.10
CA ILE A 316 -3.91 1.44 8.94
C ILE A 316 -3.58 0.06 8.37
N ILE A 317 -3.86 -0.16 7.08
CA ILE A 317 -3.60 -1.48 6.48
C ILE A 317 -2.10 -1.78 6.37
N CYS A 318 -1.26 -0.77 6.11
CA CYS A 318 0.19 -0.94 6.07
C CYS A 318 0.82 -1.19 7.46
N LEU A 319 0.14 -0.82 8.56
CA LEU A 319 0.60 -1.10 9.91
C LEU A 319 0.41 -2.56 10.34
N ILE A 320 -0.45 -3.34 9.66
CA ILE A 320 -0.67 -4.75 9.98
C ILE A 320 0.64 -5.52 9.76
N THR A 321 1.24 -5.99 10.86
CA THR A 321 2.54 -6.63 10.83
C THR A 321 2.49 -8.06 10.34
N SER A 322 3.65 -8.66 10.07
CA SER A 322 3.79 -10.08 9.67
C SER A 322 3.37 -11.08 10.76
N ARG A 323 3.18 -10.63 12.01
CA ARG A 323 2.63 -11.47 13.08
C ARG A 323 1.18 -11.89 12.85
N VAL A 324 0.41 -11.05 12.14
CA VAL A 324 -1.01 -11.32 11.85
C VAL A 324 -1.11 -12.30 10.68
N SER A 325 -1.76 -13.42 10.86
CA SER A 325 -2.01 -14.40 9.80
C SER A 325 -2.93 -13.81 8.71
N ARG A 326 -2.59 -14.05 7.45
CA ARG A 326 -3.43 -13.71 6.29
C ARG A 326 -4.27 -14.93 5.90
N VAL A 327 -5.57 -14.74 5.85
CA VAL A 327 -6.52 -15.77 5.42
C VAL A 327 -7.13 -15.32 4.09
N TYR A 328 -6.78 -16.01 3.01
CA TYR A 328 -7.27 -15.68 1.68
C TYR A 328 -8.55 -16.43 1.39
N ILE A 329 -9.58 -15.70 0.98
CA ILE A 329 -10.92 -16.22 0.73
C ILE A 329 -11.29 -15.98 -0.74
N LYS A 330 -11.70 -17.04 -1.43
CA LYS A 330 -12.23 -16.98 -2.81
C LYS A 330 -13.57 -17.71 -2.83
N ASN A 331 -14.62 -17.06 -3.34
CA ASN A 331 -15.98 -17.63 -3.41
C ASN A 331 -16.51 -18.14 -2.05
N ASN A 332 -16.25 -17.39 -0.98
CA ASN A 332 -16.59 -17.71 0.41
C ASN A 332 -15.88 -18.96 0.99
N GLU A 333 -14.85 -19.47 0.35
CA GLU A 333 -14.02 -20.57 0.84
C GLU A 333 -12.61 -20.08 1.15
N VAL A 334 -12.04 -20.56 2.26
CA VAL A 334 -10.64 -20.29 2.59
C VAL A 334 -9.77 -21.10 1.63
N VAL A 335 -9.03 -20.39 0.78
CA VAL A 335 -8.13 -21.02 -0.22
C VAL A 335 -6.70 -21.13 0.29
N LYS A 336 -6.30 -20.26 1.22
CA LYS A 336 -4.96 -20.27 1.81
C LYS A 336 -4.96 -19.54 3.16
N THR A 337 -4.13 -20.02 4.08
CA THR A 337 -3.73 -19.26 5.27
C THR A 337 -2.21 -19.14 5.27
N GLU A 338 -1.70 -17.93 5.50
CA GLU A 338 -0.28 -17.65 5.51
C GLU A 338 0.11 -16.92 6.79
N ASN A 339 1.25 -17.30 7.36
CA ASN A 339 1.86 -16.63 8.48
C ASN A 339 3.38 -16.64 8.29
N GLU A 340 3.97 -15.47 8.10
CA GLU A 340 5.39 -15.32 7.78
C GLU A 340 6.31 -15.94 8.85
N TYR A 341 5.90 -15.94 10.12
CA TYR A 341 6.68 -16.58 11.20
C TYR A 341 6.70 -18.12 11.11
N LEU A 342 5.63 -18.73 10.60
CA LEU A 342 5.60 -20.20 10.42
C LEU A 342 6.43 -20.60 9.21
N ASP A 343 6.43 -19.82 8.14
CA ASP A 343 7.21 -20.08 6.94
C ASP A 343 8.72 -19.98 7.18
N LEU A 344 9.17 -19.07 8.04
CA LEU A 344 10.57 -18.96 8.46
C LEU A 344 11.06 -20.16 9.27
N SER A 345 10.16 -20.88 9.97
CA SER A 345 10.53 -22.06 10.78
C SER A 345 11.00 -23.26 9.94
N HIS A 346 10.65 -23.32 8.65
CA HIS A 346 11.10 -24.36 7.73
C HIS A 346 12.53 -24.16 7.21
N HIS A 347 13.14 -23.00 7.42
CA HIS A 347 14.52 -22.70 7.01
C HIS A 347 15.55 -22.87 8.13
N ILE A 348 15.11 -23.30 9.33
CA ILE A 348 15.98 -23.54 10.51
C ILE A 348 16.16 -25.06 10.75
N ARG A 349 16.10 -25.87 9.71
CA ARG A 349 16.45 -27.31 9.80
C ARG A 349 17.67 -27.62 8.96
#